data_55ddf69945b5689a6f03982bc8e22fd7
#
_entry.id   55ddf69945b5689a6f03982bc8e22fd7
#
_cell.length_a   1.000
_cell.length_b   1.000
_cell.length_c   1.000
_cell.angle_alpha   90.00
_cell.angle_beta   90.00
_cell.angle_gamma   90.00
#
_symmetry.space_group_name_H-M   'P 1'
#
loop_
_entity.id
_entity.type
_entity.pdbx_description
1 polymer ?
#
loop_
_entity_poly.entity_id
_entity_poly.type
_entity_poly.pdbx_seq_one_letter_code
_entity_poly.pdbx_strand_id
1 'polypeptide(L)'
;SPHIQKINERFVFNNEQLKDDDLATLFEEVEKVKNNEPITFFEILTACFFYKASQYPNNINLIEAGLFHRFDATNILRNNLASVVCSISKDHLDWLPEDQQTIEKIVFEKTSSLLNSNIIVSKQNSQKTTECIKKTIDKNLSKKLIFNEDFSYSIGKNEFFYYEDKFGVIKLPSTNIP
;
A
#
# COMPACT_ATOMS: atom_id res chain seq x y z
N SER A 1 7.13 6.51 0.83
CA SER A 1 8.24 5.94 0.07
C SER A 1 8.38 6.61 -1.29
N PRO A 2 9.58 7.00 -1.74
CA PRO A 2 10.87 6.66 -1.14
C PRO A 2 11.13 7.41 0.17
N HIS A 3 12.16 6.98 0.95
CA HIS A 3 12.65 7.77 2.07
C HIS A 3 13.36 9.04 1.56
N ILE A 4 13.28 10.12 2.31
CA ILE A 4 13.83 11.43 1.91
C ILE A 4 15.25 11.60 2.43
N GLN A 5 15.52 11.24 3.67
CA GLN A 5 16.82 11.42 4.32
C GLN A 5 17.44 10.10 4.76
N LYS A 6 16.67 9.26 5.44
CA LYS A 6 17.14 8.02 6.05
C LYS A 6 16.21 6.85 5.76
N ILE A 7 16.81 5.68 5.56
CA ILE A 7 16.08 4.42 5.38
C ILE A 7 15.16 4.08 6.56
N ASN A 8 15.48 4.57 7.76
CA ASN A 8 14.71 4.40 8.98
C ASN A 8 13.28 4.93 8.86
N GLU A 9 13.03 5.92 7.98
CA GLU A 9 11.70 6.45 7.69
C GLU A 9 10.71 5.37 7.22
N ARG A 10 11.24 4.25 6.71
CA ARG A 10 10.44 3.08 6.28
C ARG A 10 10.04 2.16 7.43
N PHE A 11 10.61 2.38 8.63
CA PHE A 11 10.48 1.52 9.80
C PHE A 11 9.95 2.34 10.98
N VAL A 12 8.64 2.53 11.03
CA VAL A 12 7.97 3.27 12.10
C VAL A 12 7.14 2.31 12.94
N PHE A 13 7.44 2.22 14.23
CA PHE A 13 6.73 1.39 15.19
C PHE A 13 6.29 2.25 16.38
N ASN A 14 5.03 2.19 16.77
CA ASN A 14 4.45 3.01 17.83
C ASN A 14 4.69 4.53 17.65
N ASN A 15 4.63 5.01 16.40
CA ASN A 15 4.91 6.40 15.98
C ASN A 15 6.38 6.85 16.14
N GLU A 16 7.31 5.93 16.35
CA GLU A 16 8.75 6.22 16.42
C GLU A 16 9.50 5.49 15.31
N GLN A 17 10.46 6.18 14.68
CA GLN A 17 11.36 5.56 13.72
C GLN A 17 12.35 4.64 14.44
N LEU A 18 12.65 3.51 13.84
CA LEU A 18 13.70 2.62 14.33
C LEU A 18 15.06 3.33 14.34
N LYS A 19 15.84 3.18 15.41
CA LYS A 19 17.18 3.76 15.51
C LYS A 19 18.17 3.01 14.61
N ASP A 20 19.27 3.67 14.26
CA ASP A 20 20.29 3.12 13.35
C ASP A 20 20.83 1.77 13.86
N ASP A 21 21.16 1.67 15.17
CA ASP A 21 21.70 0.44 15.77
C ASP A 21 20.67 -0.71 15.79
N ASP A 22 19.39 -0.39 16.08
CA ASP A 22 18.31 -1.37 16.09
C ASP A 22 18.04 -1.89 14.67
N LEU A 23 18.10 -1.00 13.68
CA LEU A 23 17.93 -1.36 12.28
C LEU A 23 19.11 -2.21 11.78
N ALA A 24 20.34 -1.88 12.13
CA ALA A 24 21.53 -2.67 11.81
C ALA A 24 21.42 -4.09 12.38
N THR A 25 21.08 -4.21 13.66
CA THR A 25 20.85 -5.50 14.32
C THR A 25 19.76 -6.31 13.59
N LEU A 26 18.67 -5.67 13.20
CA LEU A 26 17.57 -6.31 12.48
C LEU A 26 18.02 -6.85 11.10
N PHE A 27 18.84 -6.11 10.37
CA PHE A 27 19.43 -6.59 9.12
C PHE A 27 20.33 -7.81 9.35
N GLU A 28 21.17 -7.80 10.36
CA GLU A 28 22.03 -8.93 10.70
C GLU A 28 21.24 -10.18 11.05
N GLU A 29 20.13 -10.04 11.78
CA GLU A 29 19.23 -11.16 12.11
C GLU A 29 18.60 -11.78 10.85
N VAL A 30 18.10 -10.95 9.94
CA VAL A 30 17.49 -11.41 8.69
C VAL A 30 18.54 -12.02 7.76
N GLU A 31 19.74 -11.43 7.67
CA GLU A 31 20.85 -12.00 6.89
C GLU A 31 21.26 -13.40 7.36
N LYS A 32 21.29 -13.66 8.66
CA LYS A 32 21.57 -15.00 9.20
C LYS A 32 20.52 -16.04 8.76
N VAL A 33 19.25 -15.64 8.75
CA VAL A 33 18.15 -16.54 8.35
C VAL A 33 18.15 -16.81 6.85
N LYS A 34 18.52 -15.81 6.05
CA LYS A 34 18.61 -15.90 4.59
C LYS A 34 19.64 -16.92 4.09
N ASN A 35 20.66 -17.22 4.88
CA ASN A 35 21.66 -18.25 4.62
C ASN A 35 22.32 -18.17 3.22
N ASN A 36 22.81 -16.97 2.85
CA ASN A 36 23.44 -16.65 1.57
C ASN A 36 22.54 -16.78 0.30
N GLU A 37 21.24 -17.03 0.45
CA GLU A 37 20.33 -16.97 -0.69
C GLU A 37 20.29 -15.55 -1.28
N PRO A 38 20.26 -15.39 -2.61
CA PRO A 38 20.16 -14.08 -3.23
C PRO A 38 18.84 -13.40 -2.87
N ILE A 39 18.90 -12.15 -2.45
CA ILE A 39 17.74 -11.34 -2.10
C ILE A 39 17.98 -9.90 -2.56
N THR A 40 16.97 -9.25 -3.08
CA THR A 40 17.04 -7.83 -3.46
C THR A 40 17.01 -6.93 -2.24
N PHE A 41 17.47 -5.69 -2.42
CA PHE A 41 17.45 -4.70 -1.34
C PHE A 41 16.03 -4.45 -0.80
N PHE A 42 15.02 -4.41 -1.66
CA PHE A 42 13.64 -4.20 -1.21
C PHE A 42 13.06 -5.43 -0.49
N GLU A 43 13.43 -6.63 -0.93
CA GLU A 43 13.00 -7.86 -0.26
C GLU A 43 13.57 -7.98 1.16
N ILE A 44 14.85 -7.63 1.36
CA ILE A 44 15.43 -7.65 2.71
C ILE A 44 14.78 -6.59 3.61
N LEU A 45 14.51 -5.38 3.10
CA LEU A 45 13.76 -4.36 3.85
C LEU A 45 12.38 -4.88 4.27
N THR A 46 11.68 -5.52 3.36
CA THR A 46 10.35 -6.08 3.61
C THR A 46 10.40 -7.20 4.65
N ALA A 47 11.37 -8.11 4.53
CA ALA A 47 11.58 -9.18 5.51
C ALA A 47 11.89 -8.62 6.91
N CYS A 48 12.76 -7.62 7.00
CA CYS A 48 13.08 -6.91 8.24
C CYS A 48 11.83 -6.28 8.87
N PHE A 49 11.01 -5.62 8.05
CA PHE A 49 9.76 -5.02 8.54
C PHE A 49 8.82 -6.10 9.12
N PHE A 50 8.55 -7.16 8.37
CA PHE A 50 7.65 -8.22 8.82
C PHE A 50 8.17 -8.95 10.06
N TYR A 51 9.46 -9.23 10.11
CA TYR A 51 10.07 -9.84 11.28
C TYR A 51 9.92 -8.95 12.51
N LYS A 52 10.21 -7.65 12.40
CA LYS A 52 10.01 -6.71 13.50
C LYS A 52 8.54 -6.55 13.88
N ALA A 53 7.65 -6.42 12.90
CA ALA A 53 6.20 -6.27 13.13
C ALA A 53 5.60 -7.49 13.83
N SER A 54 6.11 -8.70 13.60
CA SER A 54 5.64 -9.91 14.27
C SER A 54 5.83 -9.88 15.80
N GLN A 55 6.71 -9.02 16.30
CA GLN A 55 6.93 -8.80 17.73
C GLN A 55 5.83 -7.94 18.38
N TYR A 56 4.92 -7.39 17.57
CA TYR A 56 3.80 -6.53 18.01
C TYR A 56 2.45 -7.12 17.57
N PRO A 57 1.98 -8.23 18.19
CA PRO A 57 0.84 -9.01 17.68
C PRO A 57 -0.50 -8.28 17.71
N ASN A 58 -0.65 -7.24 18.51
CA ASN A 58 -1.90 -6.50 18.70
C ASN A 58 -1.93 -5.16 17.91
N ASN A 59 -1.05 -5.00 16.94
CA ASN A 59 -0.96 -3.79 16.13
C ASN A 59 -1.60 -3.96 14.75
N ILE A 60 -1.99 -2.83 14.15
CA ILE A 60 -2.33 -2.75 12.73
C ILE A 60 -1.08 -2.27 11.99
N ASN A 61 -0.65 -3.05 11.00
CA ASN A 61 0.48 -2.69 10.16
C ASN A 61 -0.02 -2.00 8.88
N LEU A 62 0.49 -0.80 8.61
CA LEU A 62 0.29 -0.09 7.36
C LEU A 62 1.47 -0.36 6.44
N ILE A 63 1.22 -1.03 5.32
CA ILE A 63 2.26 -1.51 4.41
C ILE A 63 2.04 -0.89 3.04
N GLU A 64 3.05 -0.22 2.51
CA GLU A 64 3.07 0.32 1.16
C GLU A 64 3.79 -0.65 0.22
N ALA A 65 3.15 -1.01 -0.91
CA ALA A 65 3.80 -1.77 -1.98
C ALA A 65 4.90 -0.95 -2.64
N GLY A 66 5.99 -1.60 -3.04
CA GLY A 66 7.16 -0.91 -3.60
C GLY A 66 6.91 -0.33 -4.98
N LEU A 67 6.50 -1.15 -5.95
CA LEU A 67 6.39 -0.74 -7.36
C LEU A 67 5.03 -1.12 -7.95
N PHE A 68 4.87 -2.40 -8.27
CA PHE A 68 3.61 -3.04 -8.61
C PHE A 68 3.27 -4.04 -7.51
N HIS A 69 1.99 -4.39 -7.36
CA HIS A 69 1.62 -5.28 -6.25
C HIS A 69 1.80 -6.77 -6.58
N ARG A 70 1.62 -7.17 -7.83
CA ARG A 70 1.50 -8.58 -8.22
C ARG A 70 2.71 -9.44 -7.86
N PHE A 71 3.92 -8.92 -8.07
CA PHE A 71 5.20 -9.57 -7.74
C PHE A 71 6.00 -8.81 -6.69
N ASP A 72 5.34 -7.94 -5.95
CA ASP A 72 5.98 -7.16 -4.90
C ASP A 72 6.26 -8.02 -3.67
N ALA A 73 7.38 -7.77 -3.00
CA ALA A 73 7.76 -8.49 -1.80
C ALA A 73 6.72 -8.41 -0.68
N THR A 74 5.91 -7.33 -0.65
CA THR A 74 4.82 -7.15 0.32
C THR A 74 3.61 -8.04 0.04
N ASN A 75 3.49 -8.62 -1.17
CA ASN A 75 2.36 -9.45 -1.56
C ASN A 75 2.43 -10.91 -1.04
N ILE A 76 3.18 -11.16 -0.01
CA ILE A 76 3.21 -12.45 0.70
C ILE A 76 2.06 -12.59 1.70
N LEU A 77 1.41 -11.51 2.06
CA LEU A 77 0.31 -11.49 3.03
C LEU A 77 -0.97 -12.01 2.39
N ARG A 78 -1.50 -13.10 2.91
CA ARG A 78 -2.68 -13.78 2.34
C ARG A 78 -4.01 -13.34 2.94
N ASN A 79 -3.99 -12.74 4.13
CA ASN A 79 -5.18 -12.37 4.90
C ASN A 79 -5.08 -10.94 5.40
N ASN A 80 -5.00 -9.98 4.48
CA ASN A 80 -4.97 -8.57 4.82
C ASN A 80 -6.34 -8.13 5.38
N LEU A 81 -6.33 -7.25 6.36
CA LEU A 81 -7.55 -6.61 6.85
C LEU A 81 -8.25 -5.81 5.74
N ALA A 82 -7.47 -5.04 4.99
CA ALA A 82 -7.90 -4.33 3.81
C ALA A 82 -6.73 -4.03 2.88
N SER A 83 -7.01 -3.88 1.59
CA SER A 83 -6.10 -3.36 0.58
C SER A 83 -6.64 -2.05 0.04
N VAL A 84 -5.84 -0.99 0.10
CA VAL A 84 -6.21 0.34 -0.37
C VAL A 84 -5.56 0.61 -1.71
N VAL A 85 -6.37 0.86 -2.73
CA VAL A 85 -5.93 1.27 -4.06
C VAL A 85 -5.97 2.79 -4.13
N CYS A 86 -4.81 3.42 -4.03
CA CYS A 86 -4.64 4.86 -4.21
C CYS A 86 -4.88 5.27 -5.67
N SER A 87 -4.73 6.57 -5.98
CA SER A 87 -4.85 7.05 -7.36
C SER A 87 -3.78 6.41 -8.26
N ILE A 88 -4.21 5.81 -9.36
CA ILE A 88 -3.34 5.19 -10.35
C ILE A 88 -3.19 6.13 -11.55
N SER A 89 -1.93 6.40 -11.92
CA SER A 89 -1.55 7.14 -13.12
C SER A 89 -0.55 6.33 -13.95
N LYS A 90 -0.13 6.88 -15.09
CA LYS A 90 0.98 6.31 -15.87
C LYS A 90 2.28 6.56 -15.12
N ASP A 91 2.71 5.55 -14.39
CA ASP A 91 3.92 5.54 -13.58
C ASP A 91 4.67 4.23 -13.78
N HIS A 92 5.97 4.22 -13.48
CA HIS A 92 6.82 3.03 -13.59
C HIS A 92 6.84 2.38 -14.98
N LEU A 93 6.72 3.18 -16.04
CA LEU A 93 6.64 2.69 -17.42
C LEU A 93 7.91 1.92 -17.84
N ASP A 94 9.07 2.33 -17.36
CA ASP A 94 10.37 1.69 -17.63
C ASP A 94 10.43 0.21 -17.19
N TRP A 95 9.52 -0.23 -16.34
CA TRP A 95 9.40 -1.61 -15.88
C TRP A 95 8.44 -2.45 -16.72
N LEU A 96 7.84 -1.87 -17.75
CA LEU A 96 6.94 -2.53 -18.67
C LEU A 96 7.50 -2.52 -20.09
N PRO A 97 7.33 -3.60 -20.86
CA PRO A 97 7.63 -3.58 -22.29
C PRO A 97 6.92 -2.41 -22.98
N GLU A 98 7.53 -1.80 -24.00
CA GLU A 98 7.01 -0.61 -24.67
C GLU A 98 5.56 -0.76 -25.18
N ASP A 99 5.25 -1.94 -25.72
CA ASP A 99 3.91 -2.31 -26.20
C ASP A 99 2.87 -2.49 -25.09
N GLN A 100 3.31 -2.56 -23.81
CA GLN A 100 2.47 -2.75 -22.64
C GLN A 100 2.40 -1.53 -21.71
N GLN A 101 2.96 -0.39 -22.12
CA GLN A 101 2.98 0.85 -21.33
C GLN A 101 1.62 1.56 -21.33
N THR A 102 0.58 0.86 -20.90
CA THR A 102 -0.80 1.33 -20.86
C THR A 102 -1.32 1.46 -19.44
N ILE A 103 -2.32 2.31 -19.22
CA ILE A 103 -2.97 2.44 -17.91
C ILE A 103 -3.64 1.12 -17.49
N GLU A 104 -4.19 0.39 -18.43
CA GLU A 104 -4.84 -0.90 -18.21
C GLU A 104 -3.85 -1.93 -17.68
N LYS A 105 -2.62 -1.95 -18.22
CA LYS A 105 -1.57 -2.84 -17.76
C LYS A 105 -1.09 -2.47 -16.36
N ILE A 106 -0.90 -1.18 -16.09
CA ILE A 106 -0.53 -0.68 -14.75
C ILE A 106 -1.61 -1.05 -13.72
N VAL A 107 -2.88 -0.84 -14.04
CA VAL A 107 -4.00 -1.25 -13.19
C VAL A 107 -3.94 -2.74 -12.91
N PHE A 108 -3.74 -3.56 -13.94
CA PHE A 108 -3.61 -5.00 -13.79
C PHE A 108 -2.48 -5.39 -12.84
N GLU A 109 -1.26 -4.84 -13.04
CA GLU A 109 -0.10 -5.15 -12.19
C GLU A 109 -0.29 -4.70 -10.73
N LYS A 110 -1.01 -3.62 -10.50
CA LYS A 110 -1.28 -3.09 -9.16
C LYS A 110 -2.46 -3.77 -8.44
N THR A 111 -3.43 -4.33 -9.16
CA THR A 111 -4.71 -4.74 -8.54
C THR A 111 -5.11 -6.19 -8.75
N SER A 112 -4.54 -6.91 -9.74
CA SER A 112 -4.96 -8.28 -10.07
C SER A 112 -4.67 -9.32 -8.97
N SER A 113 -3.73 -9.03 -8.08
CA SER A 113 -3.34 -9.91 -6.97
C SER A 113 -3.96 -9.55 -5.62
N LEU A 114 -4.87 -8.57 -5.59
CA LEU A 114 -5.60 -8.18 -4.37
C LEU A 114 -6.65 -9.25 -4.01
N LEU A 115 -6.19 -10.41 -3.59
CA LEU A 115 -7.05 -11.54 -3.24
C LEU A 115 -7.24 -11.62 -1.71
N ASN A 116 -8.41 -12.09 -1.29
CA ASN A 116 -8.72 -12.39 0.11
C ASN A 116 -8.65 -11.20 1.10
N SER A 117 -8.81 -9.96 0.63
CA SER A 117 -8.90 -8.78 1.48
C SER A 117 -10.06 -7.88 1.05
N ASN A 118 -10.60 -7.10 1.98
CA ASN A 118 -11.50 -6.01 1.60
C ASN A 118 -10.73 -5.01 0.73
N ILE A 119 -11.32 -4.59 -0.38
CA ILE A 119 -10.67 -3.65 -1.30
C ILE A 119 -11.32 -2.29 -1.19
N ILE A 120 -10.52 -1.26 -0.93
CA ILE A 120 -10.96 0.13 -0.88
C ILE A 120 -10.31 0.85 -2.06
N VAL A 121 -11.12 1.36 -2.98
CA VAL A 121 -10.64 2.11 -4.15
C VAL A 121 -10.87 3.60 -3.92
N SER A 122 -9.79 4.34 -3.78
CA SER A 122 -9.84 5.79 -3.60
C SER A 122 -10.21 6.51 -4.89
N LYS A 123 -10.41 7.83 -4.80
CA LYS A 123 -10.66 8.70 -5.97
C LYS A 123 -9.59 8.48 -7.04
N GLN A 124 -10.02 8.21 -8.27
CA GLN A 124 -9.17 8.10 -9.44
C GLN A 124 -9.24 9.35 -10.30
N ASN A 125 -8.20 9.61 -11.08
CA ASN A 125 -8.10 10.79 -11.98
C ASN A 125 -9.04 10.70 -13.20
N SER A 126 -9.54 9.50 -13.51
CA SER A 126 -10.49 9.31 -14.61
C SER A 126 -11.49 8.19 -14.31
N GLN A 127 -12.70 8.32 -14.81
CA GLN A 127 -13.72 7.29 -14.77
C GLN A 127 -13.25 6.00 -15.44
N LYS A 128 -12.53 6.11 -16.56
CA LYS A 128 -11.96 4.97 -17.28
C LYS A 128 -11.03 4.14 -16.38
N THR A 129 -10.18 4.79 -15.57
CA THR A 129 -9.30 4.10 -14.61
C THR A 129 -10.12 3.37 -13.54
N THR A 130 -11.14 4.02 -12.99
CA THR A 130 -12.06 3.39 -12.01
C THR A 130 -12.71 2.13 -12.58
N GLU A 131 -13.24 2.21 -13.80
CA GLU A 131 -13.88 1.06 -14.46
C GLU A 131 -12.89 -0.08 -14.75
N CYS A 132 -11.67 0.26 -15.15
CA CYS A 132 -10.61 -0.72 -15.36
C CYS A 132 -10.24 -1.44 -14.04
N ILE A 133 -10.12 -0.71 -12.94
CA ILE A 133 -9.89 -1.29 -11.61
C ILE A 133 -11.05 -2.21 -11.24
N LYS A 134 -12.30 -1.74 -11.33
CA LYS A 134 -13.51 -2.53 -11.02
C LYS A 134 -13.51 -3.85 -11.79
N LYS A 135 -13.26 -3.80 -13.10
CA LYS A 135 -13.18 -4.99 -13.96
C LYS A 135 -12.09 -5.95 -13.52
N THR A 136 -10.91 -5.44 -13.13
CA THR A 136 -9.78 -6.28 -12.71
C THR A 136 -10.05 -6.98 -11.38
N ILE A 137 -10.67 -6.28 -10.42
CA ILE A 137 -10.98 -6.84 -9.09
C ILE A 137 -12.33 -7.56 -9.03
N ASP A 138 -13.09 -7.62 -10.12
CA ASP A 138 -14.44 -8.20 -10.14
C ASP A 138 -14.47 -9.64 -9.63
N LYS A 139 -13.48 -10.44 -9.96
CA LYS A 139 -13.35 -11.84 -9.53
C LYS A 139 -13.04 -12.01 -8.04
N ASN A 140 -12.67 -10.94 -7.34
CA ASN A 140 -12.44 -10.98 -5.91
C ASN A 140 -13.79 -11.04 -5.17
N LEU A 141 -13.97 -12.04 -4.32
CA LEU A 141 -15.21 -12.26 -3.57
C LEU A 141 -15.33 -11.37 -2.32
N SER A 142 -14.27 -10.66 -1.95
CA SER A 142 -14.27 -9.78 -0.79
C SER A 142 -15.08 -8.52 -1.03
N LYS A 143 -15.40 -7.83 0.06
CA LYS A 143 -16.11 -6.55 0.01
C LYS A 143 -15.26 -5.51 -0.72
N LYS A 144 -15.90 -4.76 -1.61
CA LYS A 144 -15.32 -3.65 -2.34
C LYS A 144 -16.01 -2.37 -1.90
N LEU A 145 -15.24 -1.32 -1.64
CA LEU A 145 -15.71 0.03 -1.36
C LEU A 145 -15.10 0.96 -2.40
N ILE A 146 -15.92 1.58 -3.21
CA ILE A 146 -15.50 2.41 -4.34
C ILE A 146 -15.86 3.87 -4.07
N PHE A 147 -14.90 4.76 -4.23
CA PHE A 147 -15.13 6.20 -4.09
C PHE A 147 -16.23 6.69 -5.03
N ASN A 148 -17.14 7.55 -4.53
CA ASN A 148 -18.36 8.04 -5.14
C ASN A 148 -19.47 7.00 -5.41
N GLU A 149 -19.26 5.73 -5.05
CA GLU A 149 -20.31 4.70 -5.10
C GLU A 149 -20.70 4.29 -3.66
N ASP A 150 -19.73 3.97 -2.82
CA ASP A 150 -19.92 3.46 -1.46
C ASP A 150 -19.56 4.50 -0.39
N PHE A 151 -18.66 5.40 -0.69
CA PHE A 151 -18.21 6.47 0.21
C PHE A 151 -17.75 7.69 -0.59
N SER A 152 -17.72 8.83 0.07
CA SER A 152 -17.12 10.05 -0.45
C SER A 152 -16.29 10.77 0.62
N TYR A 153 -15.46 11.69 0.20
CA TYR A 153 -14.77 12.61 1.11
C TYR A 153 -14.61 13.97 0.46
N SER A 154 -14.55 14.99 1.29
CA SER A 154 -14.30 16.37 0.87
C SER A 154 -13.46 17.11 1.91
N ILE A 155 -12.73 18.12 1.46
CA ILE A 155 -12.03 19.05 2.35
C ILE A 155 -12.90 20.31 2.45
N GLY A 156 -13.34 20.62 3.67
CA GLY A 156 -14.14 21.81 3.94
C GLY A 156 -13.29 23.08 4.01
N LYS A 157 -13.94 24.24 3.92
CA LYS A 157 -13.29 25.57 3.96
C LYS A 157 -12.51 25.86 5.27
N ASN A 158 -12.75 25.10 6.33
CA ASN A 158 -12.14 25.26 7.65
C ASN A 158 -11.07 24.18 7.93
N GLU A 159 -10.42 23.65 6.90
CA GLU A 159 -9.39 22.62 7.02
C GLU A 159 -9.87 21.33 7.71
N PHE A 160 -11.15 21.02 7.63
CA PHE A 160 -11.67 19.73 8.07
C PHE A 160 -11.87 18.79 6.91
N PHE A 161 -11.50 17.53 7.13
CA PHE A 161 -11.79 16.42 6.25
C PHE A 161 -13.14 15.83 6.62
N TYR A 162 -14.03 15.70 5.65
CA TYR A 162 -15.35 15.08 5.81
C TYR A 162 -15.38 13.79 5.02
N TYR A 163 -15.60 12.70 5.73
CA TYR A 163 -15.85 11.38 5.14
C TYR A 163 -17.33 11.07 5.28
N GLU A 164 -17.94 10.56 4.24
CA GLU A 164 -19.35 10.18 4.19
C GLU A 164 -19.51 8.80 3.59
N ASP A 165 -20.33 7.97 4.21
CA ASP A 165 -20.78 6.67 3.71
C ASP A 165 -22.24 6.42 4.13
N LYS A 166 -22.75 5.20 3.87
CA LYS A 166 -24.12 4.80 4.24
C LYS A 166 -24.41 4.80 5.75
N PHE A 167 -23.42 4.92 6.60
CA PHE A 167 -23.56 4.97 8.07
C PHE A 167 -23.57 6.39 8.61
N GLY A 168 -23.18 7.36 7.82
CA GLY A 168 -23.20 8.78 8.18
C GLY A 168 -21.97 9.55 7.78
N VAL A 169 -21.79 10.71 8.39
CA VAL A 169 -20.69 11.64 8.12
C VAL A 169 -19.74 11.66 9.31
N ILE A 170 -18.44 11.48 9.04
CA ILE A 170 -17.38 11.66 10.05
C ILE A 170 -16.60 12.91 9.70
N LYS A 171 -16.47 13.81 10.68
CA LYS A 171 -15.64 15.01 10.58
C LYS A 171 -14.31 14.74 11.27
N LEU A 172 -13.23 14.86 10.54
CA LEU A 172 -11.87 14.69 11.05
C LEU A 172 -11.11 16.02 10.92
N PRO A 173 -10.20 16.36 11.86
CA PRO A 173 -9.30 17.48 11.65
C PRO A 173 -8.45 17.19 10.41
N SER A 174 -8.28 18.19 9.56
CA SER A 174 -7.33 18.10 8.46
C SER A 174 -5.93 18.01 9.07
N THR A 175 -5.27 16.90 8.86
CA THR A 175 -3.83 16.82 9.09
C THR A 175 -3.17 17.62 7.97
N ASN A 176 -2.30 18.57 8.30
CA ASN A 176 -1.43 19.22 7.34
C ASN A 176 -0.52 18.13 6.74
N ILE A 177 -1.00 17.49 5.68
CA ILE A 177 -0.15 16.65 4.84
C ILE A 177 0.60 17.63 3.95
N PRO A 178 1.94 17.70 4.03
CA PRO A 178 2.73 18.60 3.19
C PRO A 178 2.59 18.26 1.71
#